data_2c8e1b1e62f290dfb95356838d9dfe3c
#
_entry.id   2c8e1b1e62f290dfb95356838d9dfe3c
#
_cell.length_a   1.000
_cell.length_b   1.000
_cell.length_c   1.000
_cell.angle_alpha   90.00
_cell.angle_beta   90.00
_cell.angle_gamma   90.00
#
_symmetry.space_group_name_H-M   'P 1'
#
loop_
_entity.id
_entity.type
_entity.pdbx_description
1 polymer ?
#
loop_
_entity_poly.entity_id
_entity_poly.type
_entity_poly.pdbx_seq_one_letter_code
_entity_poly.pdbx_strand_id
1 'polypeptide(L)'
;MIGDAMNQQASIRALAGKLGMSRQNFYKGRTARRKAEVEAELVEQLVRGERALQPRLGGRKLFKILVPVLENEGIRLGRDRFFDVLREKGLLVPPLPKSPGTTRFEPSLPVFHNLVAGLELTGPDQAWAADITYIRTDEGFLYLSLLTDMWSRKIVGFHVGESLETQGALFALAMALASLRGEARPVHHSDRGCQYASHQYVGKLKEAGLQISMTEELHCYENAMAERVNGILKQEYYLGSCFRKKKQAKAAVKEAVYLYNTRRPHKSLGYETPEKMHRAAA
;
A
#
# COMPACT_ATOMS: atom_id res chain seq x y z
N MET A 1 -20.26 -31.34 -58.20
CA MET A 1 -20.18 -32.36 -57.17
C MET A 1 -19.21 -31.86 -56.14
N ILE A 2 -19.71 -31.10 -55.18
CA ILE A 2 -18.99 -30.68 -53.98
C ILE A 2 -19.95 -31.06 -52.84
N GLY A 3 -19.82 -32.27 -52.38
CA GLY A 3 -20.63 -32.83 -51.32
C GLY A 3 -19.70 -33.39 -50.25
N ASP A 4 -20.09 -33.17 -49.01
CA ASP A 4 -19.69 -33.91 -47.84
C ASP A 4 -18.25 -33.71 -47.28
N ALA A 5 -17.95 -32.50 -46.87
CA ALA A 5 -17.04 -32.33 -45.76
C ALA A 5 -17.81 -32.63 -44.46
N MET A 6 -17.85 -33.90 -44.14
CA MET A 6 -18.55 -34.51 -43.02
C MET A 6 -18.19 -33.89 -41.66
N ASN A 7 -19.22 -33.45 -41.02
CA ASN A 7 -19.37 -33.23 -39.57
C ASN A 7 -19.12 -34.55 -38.82
N GLN A 8 -17.87 -35.00 -38.74
CA GLN A 8 -17.47 -36.11 -37.88
C GLN A 8 -17.41 -35.57 -36.43
N GLN A 9 -18.55 -35.52 -35.80
CA GLN A 9 -18.61 -35.53 -34.31
C GLN A 9 -17.99 -36.84 -33.86
N ALA A 10 -16.68 -36.84 -33.59
CA ALA A 10 -15.99 -37.96 -33.02
C ALA A 10 -16.72 -38.35 -31.71
N SER A 11 -17.21 -39.60 -31.63
CA SER A 11 -17.95 -40.04 -30.46
C SER A 11 -17.06 -39.86 -29.20
N ILE A 12 -17.64 -39.39 -28.10
CA ILE A 12 -16.91 -39.19 -26.82
C ILE A 12 -16.18 -40.48 -26.41
N ARG A 13 -16.69 -41.66 -26.78
CA ARG A 13 -16.04 -42.94 -26.56
C ARG A 13 -14.74 -43.08 -27.36
N ALA A 14 -14.72 -42.63 -28.63
CA ALA A 14 -13.52 -42.65 -29.45
C ALA A 14 -12.46 -41.65 -28.99
N LEU A 15 -12.90 -40.45 -28.58
CA LEU A 15 -12.02 -39.43 -27.99
C LEU A 15 -11.41 -39.89 -26.66
N ALA A 16 -12.20 -40.43 -25.75
CA ALA A 16 -11.72 -40.97 -24.49
C ALA A 16 -10.73 -42.12 -24.68
N GLY A 17 -11.01 -43.02 -25.65
CA GLY A 17 -10.12 -44.11 -26.00
C GLY A 17 -8.76 -43.62 -26.57
N LYS A 18 -8.76 -42.61 -27.44
CA LYS A 18 -7.52 -41.98 -27.96
C LYS A 18 -6.69 -41.28 -26.86
N LEU A 19 -7.32 -40.81 -25.81
CA LEU A 19 -6.66 -40.16 -24.66
C LEU A 19 -6.31 -41.13 -23.54
N GLY A 20 -6.52 -42.45 -23.73
CA GLY A 20 -6.21 -43.50 -22.74
C GLY A 20 -7.03 -43.37 -21.44
N MET A 21 -8.24 -42.76 -21.49
CA MET A 21 -9.07 -42.54 -20.32
C MET A 21 -10.46 -43.16 -20.45
N SER A 22 -11.10 -43.47 -19.31
CA SER A 22 -12.49 -43.92 -19.32
C SER A 22 -13.46 -42.77 -19.66
N ARG A 23 -14.60 -43.11 -20.27
CA ARG A 23 -15.68 -42.15 -20.55
C ARG A 23 -16.13 -41.40 -19.28
N GLN A 24 -16.17 -42.05 -18.13
CA GLN A 24 -16.51 -41.46 -16.84
C GLN A 24 -15.47 -40.39 -16.41
N ASN A 25 -14.15 -40.67 -16.59
CA ASN A 25 -13.10 -39.71 -16.31
C ASN A 25 -13.11 -38.51 -17.26
N PHE A 26 -13.50 -38.73 -18.53
CA PHE A 26 -13.70 -37.65 -19.48
C PHE A 26 -14.78 -36.65 -19.00
N TYR A 27 -15.95 -37.15 -18.60
CA TYR A 27 -17.03 -36.29 -18.09
C TYR A 27 -16.67 -35.63 -16.75
N LYS A 28 -16.04 -36.36 -15.82
CA LYS A 28 -15.54 -35.78 -14.57
C LYS A 28 -14.55 -34.64 -14.85
N GLY A 29 -13.61 -34.85 -15.77
CA GLY A 29 -12.63 -33.85 -16.16
C GLY A 29 -13.30 -32.62 -16.79
N ARG A 30 -14.31 -32.81 -17.64
CA ARG A 30 -15.10 -31.70 -18.25
C ARG A 30 -15.85 -30.88 -17.20
N THR A 31 -16.51 -31.54 -16.25
CA THR A 31 -17.20 -30.85 -15.17
C THR A 31 -16.24 -30.10 -14.25
N ALA A 32 -15.10 -30.72 -13.93
CA ALA A 32 -14.06 -30.08 -13.11
C ALA A 32 -13.47 -28.83 -13.81
N ARG A 33 -13.19 -28.92 -15.13
CA ARG A 33 -12.72 -27.76 -15.91
C ARG A 33 -13.73 -26.61 -15.91
N ARG A 34 -15.01 -26.91 -16.18
CA ARG A 34 -16.07 -25.89 -16.18
C ARG A 34 -16.22 -25.23 -14.79
N LYS A 35 -16.13 -26.02 -13.73
CA LYS A 35 -16.10 -25.47 -12.36
C LYS A 35 -14.90 -24.55 -12.15
N ALA A 36 -13.71 -24.99 -12.54
CA ALA A 36 -12.48 -24.20 -12.41
C ALA A 36 -12.51 -22.89 -13.25
N GLU A 37 -13.17 -22.90 -14.42
CA GLU A 37 -13.38 -21.71 -15.25
C GLU A 37 -14.28 -20.70 -14.53
N VAL A 38 -15.43 -21.13 -13.97
CA VAL A 38 -16.35 -20.26 -13.22
C VAL A 38 -15.65 -19.68 -11.97
N GLU A 39 -14.90 -20.52 -11.23
CA GLU A 39 -14.11 -20.07 -10.09
C GLU A 39 -13.07 -19.02 -10.50
N ALA A 40 -12.36 -19.21 -11.62
CA ALA A 40 -11.39 -18.26 -12.14
C ALA A 40 -12.03 -16.94 -12.57
N GLU A 41 -13.20 -16.96 -13.18
CA GLU A 41 -13.97 -15.76 -13.56
C GLU A 41 -14.39 -14.96 -12.32
N LEU A 42 -14.88 -15.62 -11.28
CA LEU A 42 -15.24 -14.94 -10.03
C LEU A 42 -14.00 -14.32 -9.34
N VAL A 43 -12.88 -15.05 -9.29
CA VAL A 43 -11.60 -14.50 -8.79
C VAL A 43 -11.19 -13.27 -9.59
N GLU A 44 -11.28 -13.31 -10.92
CA GLU A 44 -10.97 -12.16 -11.77
C GLU A 44 -11.84 -10.94 -11.45
N GLN A 45 -13.16 -11.13 -11.33
CA GLN A 45 -14.10 -10.06 -10.99
C GLN A 45 -13.78 -9.44 -9.62
N LEU A 46 -13.56 -10.26 -8.60
CA LEU A 46 -13.21 -9.79 -7.25
C LEU A 46 -11.88 -9.04 -7.24
N VAL A 47 -10.86 -9.55 -7.95
CA VAL A 47 -9.56 -8.89 -8.07
C VAL A 47 -9.68 -7.54 -8.78
N ARG A 48 -10.45 -7.46 -9.86
CA ARG A 48 -10.70 -6.20 -10.59
C ARG A 48 -11.47 -5.20 -9.71
N GLY A 49 -12.46 -5.66 -8.95
CA GLY A 49 -13.20 -4.85 -7.98
C GLY A 49 -12.29 -4.28 -6.90
N GLU A 50 -11.44 -5.10 -6.28
CA GLU A 50 -10.49 -4.64 -5.27
C GLU A 50 -9.45 -3.66 -5.85
N ARG A 51 -8.98 -3.91 -7.07
CA ARG A 51 -8.02 -3.02 -7.75
C ARG A 51 -8.61 -1.73 -8.28
N ALA A 52 -9.90 -1.60 -8.39
CA ALA A 52 -10.54 -0.31 -8.62
C ALA A 52 -10.27 0.65 -7.45
N LEU A 53 -10.13 0.12 -6.22
CA LEU A 53 -9.80 0.89 -5.02
C LEU A 53 -8.28 0.93 -4.74
N GLN A 54 -7.61 -0.21 -4.92
CA GLN A 54 -6.18 -0.39 -4.65
C GLN A 54 -5.44 -0.88 -5.90
N PRO A 55 -5.12 -0.01 -6.87
CA PRO A 55 -4.80 -0.36 -8.25
C PRO A 55 -3.64 -1.36 -8.41
N ARG A 56 -2.62 -1.26 -7.58
CA ARG A 56 -1.44 -2.12 -7.66
C ARG A 56 -1.23 -3.00 -6.42
N LEU A 57 -2.34 -3.35 -5.73
CA LEU A 57 -2.26 -4.27 -4.60
C LEU A 57 -1.71 -5.63 -5.05
N GLY A 58 -0.63 -6.07 -4.41
CA GLY A 58 0.06 -7.30 -4.77
C GLY A 58 -0.72 -8.58 -4.41
N GLY A 59 -0.51 -9.66 -5.17
CA GLY A 59 -1.26 -10.91 -5.08
C GLY A 59 -1.37 -11.53 -3.68
N ARG A 60 -0.33 -11.44 -2.83
CA ARG A 60 -0.39 -11.95 -1.46
C ARG A 60 -1.41 -11.23 -0.58
N LYS A 61 -1.53 -9.92 -0.75
CA LYS A 61 -2.50 -9.10 -0.01
C LYS A 61 -3.91 -9.33 -0.56
N LEU A 62 -4.07 -9.39 -1.90
CA LEU A 62 -5.32 -9.77 -2.54
C LEU A 62 -5.81 -11.11 -2.03
N PHE A 63 -4.96 -12.12 -1.98
CA PHE A 63 -5.30 -13.44 -1.44
C PHE A 63 -5.87 -13.33 -0.03
N LYS A 64 -5.24 -12.56 0.87
CA LYS A 64 -5.71 -12.37 2.24
C LYS A 64 -7.06 -11.65 2.36
N ILE A 65 -7.34 -10.69 1.46
CA ILE A 65 -8.63 -9.98 1.43
C ILE A 65 -9.73 -10.85 0.84
N LEU A 66 -9.43 -11.58 -0.24
CA LEU A 66 -10.45 -12.23 -1.05
C LEU A 66 -10.77 -13.67 -0.62
N VAL A 67 -9.85 -14.37 0.07
CA VAL A 67 -10.14 -15.75 0.54
C VAL A 67 -11.40 -15.84 1.40
N PRO A 68 -11.60 -14.97 2.42
CA PRO A 68 -12.84 -15.05 3.21
C PRO A 68 -14.10 -14.82 2.36
N VAL A 69 -14.02 -13.96 1.34
CA VAL A 69 -15.14 -13.71 0.41
C VAL A 69 -15.42 -14.95 -0.44
N LEU A 70 -14.36 -15.58 -0.98
CA LEU A 70 -14.49 -16.80 -1.77
C LEU A 70 -15.03 -17.98 -0.95
N GLU A 71 -14.60 -18.13 0.29
CA GLU A 71 -15.08 -19.17 1.21
C GLU A 71 -16.58 -19.01 1.54
N ASN A 72 -17.07 -17.78 1.69
CA ASN A 72 -18.49 -17.49 1.87
C ASN A 72 -19.33 -17.87 0.63
N GLU A 73 -18.73 -17.79 -0.56
CA GLU A 73 -19.34 -18.26 -1.81
C GLU A 73 -19.13 -19.78 -2.05
N GLY A 74 -18.61 -20.51 -1.05
CA GLY A 74 -18.37 -21.95 -1.12
C GLY A 74 -17.14 -22.36 -1.96
N ILE A 75 -16.29 -21.41 -2.31
CA ILE A 75 -15.08 -21.64 -3.10
C ILE A 75 -13.86 -21.72 -2.19
N ARG A 76 -13.27 -22.91 -2.09
CA ARG A 76 -12.01 -23.14 -1.38
C ARG A 76 -10.83 -23.11 -2.34
N LEU A 77 -10.13 -22.00 -2.39
CA LEU A 77 -9.00 -21.80 -3.28
C LEU A 77 -7.69 -21.66 -2.49
N GLY A 78 -6.76 -22.59 -2.73
CA GLY A 78 -5.42 -22.51 -2.15
C GLY A 78 -4.61 -21.37 -2.79
N ARG A 79 -3.58 -20.90 -2.07
CA ARG A 79 -2.71 -19.79 -2.50
C ARG A 79 -2.15 -20.02 -3.91
N ASP A 80 -1.59 -21.18 -4.18
CA ASP A 80 -0.88 -21.45 -5.44
C ASP A 80 -1.86 -21.43 -6.63
N ARG A 81 -3.04 -22.05 -6.49
CA ARG A 81 -4.09 -21.97 -7.50
C ARG A 81 -4.60 -20.53 -7.72
N PHE A 82 -4.72 -19.72 -6.65
CA PHE A 82 -5.05 -18.30 -6.79
C PHE A 82 -4.00 -17.56 -7.64
N PHE A 83 -2.71 -17.81 -7.40
CA PHE A 83 -1.65 -17.20 -8.18
C PHE A 83 -1.62 -17.70 -9.63
N ASP A 84 -1.99 -18.96 -9.89
CA ASP A 84 -2.14 -19.48 -11.24
C ASP A 84 -3.23 -18.73 -11.99
N VAL A 85 -4.41 -18.51 -11.36
CA VAL A 85 -5.48 -17.70 -11.95
C VAL A 85 -4.99 -16.27 -12.23
N LEU A 86 -4.27 -15.63 -11.30
CA LEU A 86 -3.72 -14.29 -11.54
C LEU A 86 -2.78 -14.27 -12.74
N ARG A 87 -2.00 -15.32 -12.95
CA ARG A 87 -1.05 -15.46 -14.08
C ARG A 87 -1.80 -15.72 -15.39
N GLU A 88 -2.72 -16.68 -15.39
CA GLU A 88 -3.55 -17.04 -16.53
C GLU A 88 -4.37 -15.84 -17.07
N LYS A 89 -4.87 -15.01 -16.15
CA LYS A 89 -5.69 -13.81 -16.46
C LYS A 89 -4.86 -12.53 -16.63
N GLY A 90 -3.52 -12.59 -16.61
CA GLY A 90 -2.65 -11.42 -16.76
C GLY A 90 -2.80 -10.39 -15.63
N LEU A 91 -3.18 -10.84 -14.44
CA LEU A 91 -3.46 -9.99 -13.27
C LEU A 91 -2.25 -9.86 -12.32
N LEU A 92 -1.07 -10.33 -12.66
CA LEU A 92 0.13 -10.09 -11.88
C LEU A 92 0.61 -8.64 -12.04
N VAL A 93 0.97 -7.99 -10.92
CA VAL A 93 1.49 -6.62 -10.94
C VAL A 93 2.99 -6.65 -11.21
N PRO A 94 3.47 -6.03 -12.31
CA PRO A 94 4.90 -5.96 -12.59
C PRO A 94 5.62 -5.04 -11.58
N PRO A 95 6.92 -5.28 -11.31
CA PRO A 95 7.72 -4.37 -10.50
C PRO A 95 7.85 -3.00 -11.18
N LEU A 96 7.98 -1.94 -10.38
CA LEU A 96 8.25 -0.59 -10.88
C LEU A 96 9.75 -0.27 -10.73
N PRO A 97 10.30 0.59 -11.60
CA PRO A 97 11.66 1.08 -11.46
C PRO A 97 11.82 1.86 -10.16
N LYS A 98 13.02 1.81 -9.59
CA LYS A 98 13.37 2.59 -8.38
C LYS A 98 13.52 4.06 -8.75
N SER A 99 12.98 4.96 -7.92
CA SER A 99 13.19 6.40 -8.04
C SER A 99 14.45 6.82 -7.25
N PRO A 100 15.26 7.78 -7.74
CA PRO A 100 16.36 8.34 -6.96
C PRO A 100 15.82 9.15 -5.78
N GLY A 101 16.54 9.10 -4.65
CA GLY A 101 16.26 9.92 -3.47
C GLY A 101 16.95 11.29 -3.59
N THR A 102 16.33 12.36 -3.06
CA THR A 102 16.89 13.71 -3.03
C THR A 102 16.57 14.37 -1.69
N THR A 103 17.53 14.40 -0.77
CA THR A 103 17.45 15.21 0.46
C THR A 103 18.46 16.35 0.38
N ARG A 104 18.06 17.58 0.72
CA ARG A 104 18.98 18.73 0.86
C ARG A 104 19.23 18.94 2.34
N PHE A 105 20.48 18.79 2.73
CA PHE A 105 20.98 19.09 4.07
C PHE A 105 21.47 20.55 4.14
N GLU A 106 21.16 21.26 5.23
CA GLU A 106 21.62 22.60 5.53
C GLU A 106 22.35 22.63 6.88
N PRO A 107 23.70 22.83 6.88
CA PRO A 107 24.55 22.66 8.07
C PRO A 107 24.27 23.61 9.25
N SER A 108 23.57 24.72 9.02
CA SER A 108 23.30 25.78 10.00
C SER A 108 22.10 25.48 10.94
N LEU A 109 21.33 24.42 10.67
CA LEU A 109 20.11 24.10 11.40
C LEU A 109 20.37 23.16 12.60
N PRO A 110 19.51 23.17 13.63
CA PRO A 110 19.63 22.30 14.78
C PRO A 110 19.61 20.81 14.39
N VAL A 111 20.50 20.03 14.98
CA VAL A 111 20.57 18.57 14.82
C VAL A 111 20.22 17.92 16.16
N PHE A 112 19.41 16.88 16.10
CA PHE A 112 18.99 16.09 17.27
C PHE A 112 19.48 14.66 17.12
N HIS A 113 19.74 13.99 18.27
CA HIS A 113 20.17 12.60 18.29
C HIS A 113 19.08 11.64 17.80
N ASN A 114 19.52 10.51 17.26
CA ASN A 114 18.60 9.45 16.84
C ASN A 114 18.08 8.67 18.07
N LEU A 115 16.88 9.00 18.53
CA LEU A 115 16.22 8.36 19.68
C LEU A 115 15.43 7.12 19.30
N VAL A 116 15.26 6.81 18.00
CA VAL A 116 14.49 5.64 17.55
C VAL A 116 15.37 4.44 17.20
N ALA A 117 16.68 4.63 17.14
CA ALA A 117 17.62 3.54 16.93
C ALA A 117 17.57 2.57 18.12
N GLY A 118 17.16 1.32 17.85
CA GLY A 118 17.02 0.30 18.88
C GLY A 118 15.79 0.42 19.78
N LEU A 119 14.88 1.38 19.51
CA LEU A 119 13.66 1.53 20.29
C LEU A 119 12.69 0.39 20.00
N GLU A 120 12.34 -0.37 21.03
CA GLU A 120 11.30 -1.40 20.98
C GLU A 120 9.93 -0.76 21.16
N LEU A 121 9.12 -0.77 20.09
CA LEU A 121 7.76 -0.22 20.12
C LEU A 121 6.77 -1.32 20.52
N THR A 122 6.02 -1.09 21.57
CA THR A 122 5.03 -2.03 22.12
C THR A 122 3.58 -1.62 21.83
N GLY A 123 3.36 -0.38 21.39
CA GLY A 123 2.04 0.18 21.11
C GLY A 123 2.07 1.38 20.16
N PRO A 124 0.89 1.88 19.80
CA PRO A 124 0.75 3.08 18.98
C PRO A 124 1.19 4.34 19.74
N ASP A 125 1.46 5.39 19.01
CA ASP A 125 1.79 6.74 19.53
C ASP A 125 3.01 6.78 20.45
N GLN A 126 3.97 5.85 20.27
CA GLN A 126 5.26 5.88 20.94
C GLN A 126 6.34 6.58 20.10
N ALA A 127 6.30 6.43 18.78
CA ALA A 127 7.18 7.12 17.85
C ALA A 127 6.49 7.37 16.52
N TRP A 128 6.69 8.54 15.95
CA TRP A 128 6.20 8.96 14.64
C TRP A 128 7.36 9.24 13.69
N ALA A 129 7.29 8.72 12.47
CA ALA A 129 8.22 9.03 11.40
C ALA A 129 7.60 10.07 10.47
N ALA A 130 8.36 11.15 10.19
CA ALA A 130 7.95 12.24 9.32
C ALA A 130 8.80 12.27 8.05
N ASP A 131 8.16 12.56 6.92
CA ASP A 131 8.84 12.75 5.63
C ASP A 131 7.99 13.60 4.69
N ILE A 132 8.66 14.26 3.71
CA ILE A 132 8.00 15.04 2.67
C ILE A 132 8.33 14.43 1.31
N THR A 133 7.30 14.26 0.49
CA THR A 133 7.48 13.77 -0.87
C THR A 133 6.75 14.63 -1.90
N TYR A 134 7.24 14.63 -3.15
CA TYR A 134 6.62 15.42 -4.22
C TYR A 134 5.59 14.61 -4.99
N ILE A 135 4.56 15.32 -5.47
CA ILE A 135 3.57 14.81 -6.41
C ILE A 135 3.62 15.70 -7.65
N ARG A 136 3.78 15.08 -8.81
CA ARG A 136 3.90 15.80 -10.08
C ARG A 136 2.53 16.13 -10.64
N THR A 137 2.36 17.35 -11.13
CA THR A 137 1.19 17.75 -11.92
C THR A 137 1.63 18.60 -13.13
N ASP A 138 0.79 18.72 -14.14
CA ASP A 138 1.06 19.61 -15.28
C ASP A 138 1.06 21.10 -14.85
N GLU A 139 0.45 21.40 -13.69
CA GLU A 139 0.42 22.74 -13.06
C GLU A 139 1.60 22.98 -12.10
N GLY A 140 2.61 22.10 -12.07
CA GLY A 140 3.76 22.15 -11.16
C GLY A 140 3.71 21.09 -10.07
N PHE A 141 4.55 21.22 -9.06
CA PHE A 141 4.65 20.24 -7.97
C PHE A 141 3.67 20.54 -6.83
N LEU A 142 3.25 19.48 -6.17
CA LEU A 142 2.67 19.49 -4.83
C LEU A 142 3.62 18.76 -3.88
N TYR A 143 3.57 19.13 -2.62
CA TYR A 143 4.41 18.59 -1.56
C TYR A 143 3.51 17.91 -0.53
N LEU A 144 3.69 16.61 -0.36
CA LEU A 144 2.94 15.81 0.60
C LEU A 144 3.80 15.60 1.83
N SER A 145 3.47 16.27 2.93
CA SER A 145 4.03 16.04 4.25
C SER A 145 3.24 14.93 4.94
N LEU A 146 3.93 13.93 5.48
CA LEU A 146 3.34 12.77 6.16
C LEU A 146 3.93 12.60 7.55
N LEU A 147 3.09 12.22 8.52
CA LEU A 147 3.49 11.64 9.79
C LEU A 147 2.88 10.24 9.89
N THR A 148 3.71 9.26 10.19
CA THR A 148 3.34 7.85 10.26
C THR A 148 3.69 7.28 11.62
N ASP A 149 2.74 6.69 12.31
CA ASP A 149 3.00 5.94 13.53
C ASP A 149 3.89 4.73 13.25
N MET A 150 5.02 4.64 13.95
CA MET A 150 6.05 3.67 13.65
C MET A 150 5.66 2.24 14.05
N TRP A 151 4.75 2.06 14.98
CA TRP A 151 4.28 0.75 15.40
C TRP A 151 3.15 0.24 14.49
N SER A 152 2.05 0.98 14.38
CA SER A 152 0.86 0.58 13.62
C SER A 152 0.96 0.82 12.13
N ARG A 153 1.95 1.58 11.67
CA ARG A 153 2.11 2.02 10.26
C ARG A 153 1.01 2.98 9.80
N LYS A 154 0.15 3.47 10.69
CA LYS A 154 -0.92 4.41 10.38
C LYS A 154 -0.35 5.77 10.04
N ILE A 155 -0.84 6.37 8.95
CA ILE A 155 -0.61 7.79 8.68
C ILE A 155 -1.53 8.55 9.63
N VAL A 156 -0.94 9.19 10.65
CA VAL A 156 -1.63 9.93 11.71
C VAL A 156 -1.82 11.40 11.35
N GLY A 157 -0.99 11.94 10.45
CA GLY A 157 -1.11 13.29 9.96
C GLY A 157 -0.60 13.43 8.55
N PHE A 158 -1.26 14.27 7.73
CA PHE A 158 -0.77 14.60 6.40
C PHE A 158 -1.28 15.95 5.93
N HIS A 159 -0.51 16.57 5.04
CA HIS A 159 -0.91 17.80 4.35
C HIS A 159 -0.37 17.84 2.91
N VAL A 160 -1.14 18.40 1.99
CA VAL A 160 -0.74 18.60 0.59
C VAL A 160 -0.63 20.09 0.31
N GLY A 161 0.60 20.58 0.33
CA GLY A 161 0.95 21.99 0.06
C GLY A 161 1.36 22.24 -1.39
N GLU A 162 1.39 23.51 -1.77
CA GLU A 162 1.88 23.98 -3.07
C GLU A 162 3.30 24.55 -3.00
N SER A 163 3.83 24.73 -1.78
CA SER A 163 5.21 25.11 -1.50
C SER A 163 5.90 24.07 -0.61
N LEU A 164 7.23 24.01 -0.67
CA LEU A 164 8.07 23.17 0.18
C LEU A 164 8.44 23.88 1.50
N GLU A 165 7.62 24.77 1.97
CA GLU A 165 7.83 25.52 3.22
C GLU A 165 7.45 24.66 4.43
N THR A 166 7.95 25.06 5.60
CA THR A 166 7.68 24.44 6.91
C THR A 166 6.19 24.36 7.23
N GLN A 167 5.38 25.29 6.71
CA GLN A 167 3.95 25.37 6.97
C GLN A 167 3.20 24.08 6.61
N GLY A 168 3.58 23.40 5.52
CA GLY A 168 2.99 22.11 5.13
C GLY A 168 3.23 21.02 6.18
N ALA A 169 4.45 20.94 6.71
CA ALA A 169 4.81 20.01 7.78
C ALA A 169 4.07 20.34 9.08
N LEU A 170 3.91 21.63 9.40
CA LEU A 170 3.15 22.07 10.59
C LEU A 170 1.67 21.69 10.52
N PHE A 171 1.02 21.79 9.36
CA PHE A 171 -0.36 21.32 9.20
C PHE A 171 -0.50 19.81 9.38
N ALA A 172 0.46 19.03 8.85
CA ALA A 172 0.49 17.59 9.06
C ALA A 172 0.69 17.23 10.54
N LEU A 173 1.60 17.94 11.23
CA LEU A 173 1.82 17.79 12.68
C LEU A 173 0.57 18.16 13.49
N ALA A 174 -0.08 19.26 13.16
CA ALA A 174 -1.32 19.68 13.86
C ALA A 174 -2.43 18.62 13.73
N MET A 175 -2.59 18.00 12.55
CA MET A 175 -3.52 16.89 12.35
C MET A 175 -3.14 15.68 13.22
N ALA A 176 -1.86 15.30 13.28
CA ALA A 176 -1.39 14.19 14.09
C ALA A 176 -1.63 14.45 15.59
N LEU A 177 -1.27 15.64 16.07
CA LEU A 177 -1.50 16.04 17.47
C LEU A 177 -2.98 16.02 17.85
N ALA A 178 -3.87 16.45 16.96
CA ALA A 178 -5.32 16.41 17.19
C ALA A 178 -5.88 14.98 17.28
N SER A 179 -5.17 13.99 16.78
CA SER A 179 -5.55 12.57 16.84
C SER A 179 -5.01 11.84 18.07
N LEU A 180 -4.05 12.45 18.81
CA LEU A 180 -3.48 11.86 20.03
C LEU A 180 -4.54 11.66 21.10
N ARG A 181 -4.40 10.55 21.80
CA ARG A 181 -5.29 10.21 22.94
C ARG A 181 -4.50 10.22 24.26
N GLY A 182 -5.16 10.69 25.29
CA GLY A 182 -4.59 10.72 26.63
C GLY A 182 -3.30 11.54 26.71
N GLU A 183 -2.35 11.05 27.46
CA GLU A 183 -1.06 11.71 27.72
C GLU A 183 0.09 11.22 26.81
N ALA A 184 -0.23 10.57 25.70
CA ALA A 184 0.80 10.07 24.78
C ALA A 184 1.71 11.21 24.28
N ARG A 185 3.03 10.95 24.30
CA ARG A 185 4.07 11.89 23.87
C ARG A 185 5.05 11.14 22.96
N PRO A 186 4.69 10.92 21.69
CA PRO A 186 5.54 10.18 20.76
C PRO A 186 6.88 10.88 20.53
N VAL A 187 7.91 10.09 20.29
CA VAL A 187 9.16 10.58 19.72
C VAL A 187 8.89 10.95 18.26
N HIS A 188 9.12 12.21 17.89
CA HIS A 188 9.03 12.66 16.51
C HIS A 188 10.37 12.44 15.81
N HIS A 189 10.41 11.57 14.81
CA HIS A 189 11.60 11.25 14.03
C HIS A 189 11.48 11.73 12.58
N SER A 190 12.51 12.39 12.07
CA SER A 190 12.58 12.88 10.68
C SER A 190 14.00 12.81 10.14
N ASP A 191 14.15 13.06 8.85
CA ASP A 191 15.46 13.43 8.29
C ASP A 191 15.87 14.83 8.76
N ARG A 192 17.09 15.27 8.35
CA ARG A 192 17.63 16.61 8.64
C ARG A 192 17.16 17.65 7.61
N GLY A 193 15.97 17.49 7.03
CA GLY A 193 15.39 18.45 6.12
C GLY A 193 15.14 19.81 6.79
N CYS A 194 15.40 20.93 6.09
CA CYS A 194 15.26 22.27 6.64
C CYS A 194 13.87 22.56 7.20
N GLN A 195 12.83 21.90 6.71
CA GLN A 195 11.46 22.04 7.22
C GLN A 195 11.33 21.54 8.66
N TYR A 196 11.92 20.37 8.95
CA TYR A 196 11.86 19.73 10.27
C TYR A 196 12.83 20.34 11.28
N ALA A 197 13.97 20.84 10.78
CA ALA A 197 14.98 21.51 11.60
C ALA A 197 14.68 23.01 11.83
N SER A 198 13.63 23.58 11.20
CA SER A 198 13.25 24.97 11.38
C SER A 198 12.87 25.30 12.82
N HIS A 199 13.21 26.50 13.29
CA HIS A 199 12.86 26.96 14.65
C HIS A 199 11.36 26.89 14.91
N GLN A 200 10.53 27.16 13.90
CA GLN A 200 9.08 27.12 14.01
C GLN A 200 8.57 25.70 14.25
N TYR A 201 9.08 24.72 13.49
CA TYR A 201 8.69 23.32 13.63
C TYR A 201 9.17 22.72 14.97
N VAL A 202 10.46 22.94 15.29
CA VAL A 202 11.06 22.52 16.56
C VAL A 202 10.34 23.15 17.75
N GLY A 203 10.00 24.44 17.67
CA GLY A 203 9.21 25.13 18.69
C GLY A 203 7.86 24.45 18.92
N LYS A 204 7.16 24.08 17.84
CA LYS A 204 5.86 23.41 17.92
C LYS A 204 5.94 22.01 18.54
N LEU A 205 6.98 21.25 18.25
CA LEU A 205 7.21 19.95 18.88
C LEU A 205 7.47 20.08 20.39
N LYS A 206 8.28 21.07 20.78
CA LYS A 206 8.57 21.36 22.20
C LYS A 206 7.33 21.83 22.96
N GLU A 207 6.52 22.72 22.38
CA GLU A 207 5.23 23.15 22.94
C GLU A 207 4.28 21.97 23.19
N ALA A 208 4.27 20.98 22.28
CA ALA A 208 3.47 19.78 22.41
C ALA A 208 4.10 18.72 23.35
N GLY A 209 5.28 18.98 23.92
CA GLY A 209 5.99 18.06 24.81
C GLY A 209 6.55 16.82 24.11
N LEU A 210 6.78 16.86 22.81
CA LEU A 210 7.32 15.73 22.05
C LEU A 210 8.86 15.73 22.11
N GLN A 211 9.45 14.54 22.20
CA GLN A 211 10.88 14.35 22.01
C GLN A 211 11.22 14.43 20.51
N ILE A 212 12.34 15.06 20.19
CA ILE A 212 12.78 15.28 18.81
C ILE A 212 13.94 14.34 18.50
N SER A 213 13.81 13.62 17.42
CA SER A 213 14.80 12.67 16.90
C SER A 213 15.05 12.95 15.42
N MET A 214 16.30 12.87 14.99
CA MET A 214 16.68 13.01 13.58
C MET A 214 17.63 11.89 13.17
N THR A 215 17.69 11.63 11.85
CA THR A 215 18.70 10.73 11.29
C THR A 215 20.09 11.25 11.55
N GLU A 216 21.09 10.38 11.77
CA GLU A 216 22.47 10.75 12.05
C GLU A 216 23.38 10.53 10.83
N GLU A 217 23.92 9.33 10.65
CA GLU A 217 24.95 9.06 9.62
C GLU A 217 24.39 8.40 8.36
N LEU A 218 23.43 7.49 8.53
CA LEU A 218 22.84 6.67 7.46
C LEU A 218 21.40 7.08 7.17
N HIS A 219 21.19 8.32 6.79
CA HIS A 219 19.88 8.97 6.59
C HIS A 219 18.83 8.09 5.92
N CYS A 220 19.18 7.37 4.85
CA CYS A 220 18.25 6.53 4.09
C CYS A 220 17.81 5.26 4.83
N TYR A 221 18.62 4.72 5.74
CA TYR A 221 18.25 3.54 6.52
C TYR A 221 17.49 3.91 7.79
N GLU A 222 17.81 5.05 8.37
CA GLU A 222 17.25 5.50 9.63
C GLU A 222 15.80 6.01 9.46
N ASN A 223 15.45 6.58 8.30
CA ASN A 223 14.07 6.99 7.96
C ASN A 223 13.37 6.02 6.98
N ALA A 224 13.88 4.79 6.86
CA ALA A 224 13.39 3.78 5.90
C ALA A 224 11.88 3.49 6.00
N MET A 225 11.29 3.72 7.17
CA MET A 225 9.86 3.53 7.34
C MET A 225 9.04 4.60 6.61
N ALA A 226 9.36 5.87 6.81
CA ALA A 226 8.66 6.97 6.13
C ALA A 226 8.85 6.88 4.60
N GLU A 227 10.08 6.58 4.16
CA GLU A 227 10.35 6.29 2.74
C GLU A 227 9.51 5.14 2.20
N ARG A 228 9.32 4.07 3.00
CA ARG A 228 8.49 2.93 2.62
C ARG A 228 7.03 3.31 2.45
N VAL A 229 6.48 4.15 3.33
CA VAL A 229 5.09 4.63 3.22
C VAL A 229 4.93 5.48 1.96
N ASN A 230 5.83 6.42 1.73
CA ASN A 230 5.87 7.23 0.51
C ASN A 230 5.97 6.36 -0.75
N GLY A 231 6.84 5.35 -0.73
CA GLY A 231 6.98 4.37 -1.81
C GLY A 231 5.68 3.61 -2.09
N ILE A 232 4.95 3.21 -1.05
CA ILE A 232 3.65 2.54 -1.19
C ILE A 232 2.62 3.48 -1.82
N LEU A 233 2.49 4.71 -1.33
CA LEU A 233 1.54 5.67 -1.86
C LEU A 233 1.83 5.99 -3.34
N LYS A 234 3.09 6.21 -3.69
CA LYS A 234 3.50 6.47 -5.08
C LYS A 234 3.29 5.28 -6.00
N GLN A 235 3.58 4.07 -5.54
CA GLN A 235 3.60 2.87 -6.38
C GLN A 235 2.27 2.14 -6.42
N GLU A 236 1.60 1.95 -5.27
CA GLU A 236 0.36 1.16 -5.21
C GLU A 236 -0.88 2.00 -5.52
N TYR A 237 -0.86 3.33 -5.24
CA TYR A 237 -1.98 4.27 -5.45
C TYR A 237 -1.71 5.30 -6.57
N TYR A 238 -0.68 5.08 -7.38
CA TYR A 238 -0.31 5.93 -8.53
C TYR A 238 0.00 7.40 -8.20
N LEU A 239 0.28 7.75 -6.95
CA LEU A 239 0.69 9.12 -6.62
C LEU A 239 2.07 9.50 -7.21
N GLY A 240 2.83 8.53 -7.72
CA GLY A 240 4.07 8.78 -8.49
C GLY A 240 3.82 9.18 -9.95
N SER A 241 2.58 9.08 -10.46
CA SER A 241 2.20 9.52 -11.80
C SER A 241 2.06 11.04 -11.87
N CYS A 242 2.07 11.59 -13.09
CA CYS A 242 1.79 13.01 -13.31
C CYS A 242 0.26 13.23 -13.40
N PHE A 243 -0.28 14.13 -12.61
CA PHE A 243 -1.68 14.51 -12.64
C PHE A 243 -1.89 15.73 -13.54
N ARG A 244 -3.03 15.82 -14.23
CA ARG A 244 -3.34 16.99 -15.06
C ARG A 244 -3.54 18.26 -14.21
N LYS A 245 -4.16 18.14 -13.03
CA LYS A 245 -4.50 19.29 -12.18
C LYS A 245 -4.12 19.04 -10.71
N LYS A 246 -3.66 20.07 -10.03
CA LYS A 246 -3.38 20.05 -8.58
C LYS A 246 -4.59 19.59 -7.75
N LYS A 247 -5.82 20.03 -8.11
CA LYS A 247 -7.05 19.60 -7.44
C LYS A 247 -7.27 18.10 -7.49
N GLN A 248 -7.00 17.46 -8.64
CA GLN A 248 -7.09 16.01 -8.80
C GLN A 248 -6.07 15.28 -7.94
N ALA A 249 -4.83 15.75 -7.94
CA ALA A 249 -3.77 15.18 -7.10
C ALA A 249 -4.10 15.28 -5.60
N LYS A 250 -4.60 16.44 -5.13
CA LYS A 250 -5.04 16.61 -3.73
C LYS A 250 -6.16 15.64 -3.34
N ALA A 251 -7.13 15.40 -4.23
CA ALA A 251 -8.20 14.42 -4.00
C ALA A 251 -7.65 12.98 -3.95
N ALA A 252 -6.79 12.62 -4.92
CA ALA A 252 -6.17 11.30 -4.97
C ALA A 252 -5.32 11.00 -3.73
N VAL A 253 -4.61 11.98 -3.17
CA VAL A 253 -3.86 11.81 -1.91
C VAL A 253 -4.80 11.49 -0.75
N LYS A 254 -5.89 12.24 -0.59
CA LYS A 254 -6.84 12.00 0.50
C LYS A 254 -7.41 10.58 0.44
N GLU A 255 -7.80 10.15 -0.76
CA GLU A 255 -8.31 8.80 -0.99
C GLU A 255 -7.24 7.73 -0.74
N ALA A 256 -6.02 7.93 -1.25
CA ALA A 256 -4.90 7.00 -1.05
C ALA A 256 -4.56 6.83 0.43
N VAL A 257 -4.49 7.91 1.21
CA VAL A 257 -4.24 7.86 2.66
C VAL A 257 -5.38 7.14 3.38
N TYR A 258 -6.62 7.43 3.04
CA TYR A 258 -7.78 6.72 3.61
C TYR A 258 -7.71 5.21 3.34
N LEU A 259 -7.53 4.80 2.09
CA LEU A 259 -7.44 3.39 1.70
C LEU A 259 -6.20 2.70 2.29
N TYR A 260 -5.08 3.40 2.36
CA TYR A 260 -3.86 2.91 3.01
C TYR A 260 -4.12 2.58 4.48
N ASN A 261 -4.76 3.47 5.22
CA ASN A 261 -5.03 3.27 6.64
C ASN A 261 -6.10 2.21 6.90
N THR A 262 -7.22 2.23 6.14
CA THR A 262 -8.42 1.47 6.49
C THR A 262 -8.58 0.15 5.75
N ARG A 263 -7.95 0.00 4.57
CA ARG A 263 -8.20 -1.15 3.70
C ARG A 263 -6.95 -1.96 3.34
N ARG A 264 -5.77 -1.32 3.33
CA ARG A 264 -4.56 -1.99 2.89
C ARG A 264 -3.97 -2.91 3.96
N PRO A 265 -3.84 -4.25 3.69
CA PRO A 265 -3.18 -5.15 4.64
C PRO A 265 -1.66 -4.95 4.63
N HIS A 266 -1.04 -4.99 5.81
CA HIS A 266 0.41 -4.93 5.98
C HIS A 266 0.99 -6.25 6.46
N LYS A 267 2.00 -6.77 5.73
CA LYS A 267 2.65 -8.03 6.11
C LYS A 267 3.27 -7.96 7.51
N SER A 268 3.91 -6.83 7.84
CA SER A 268 4.53 -6.60 9.16
C SER A 268 3.52 -6.50 10.30
N LEU A 269 2.24 -6.34 10.01
CA LEU A 269 1.13 -6.29 10.95
C LEU A 269 0.28 -7.57 10.90
N GLY A 270 0.85 -8.72 10.48
CA GLY A 270 0.09 -9.95 10.33
C GLY A 270 -1.02 -9.88 9.27
N TYR A 271 -0.91 -8.97 8.31
CA TYR A 271 -1.91 -8.63 7.29
C TYR A 271 -3.13 -7.86 7.82
N GLU A 272 -3.05 -7.30 9.02
CA GLU A 272 -4.04 -6.32 9.47
C GLU A 272 -3.83 -4.95 8.80
N THR A 273 -4.86 -4.09 8.88
CA THR A 273 -4.78 -2.71 8.41
C THR A 273 -4.16 -1.80 9.47
N PRO A 274 -3.48 -0.70 9.09
CA PRO A 274 -2.93 0.26 10.03
C PRO A 274 -3.94 0.79 11.03
N GLU A 275 -5.15 1.13 10.57
CA GLU A 275 -6.23 1.64 11.41
C GLU A 275 -6.67 0.61 12.47
N LYS A 276 -6.83 -0.67 12.07
CA LYS A 276 -7.23 -1.73 13.00
C LYS A 276 -6.17 -1.95 14.08
N MET A 277 -4.88 -2.00 13.66
CA MET A 277 -3.76 -2.14 14.60
C MET A 277 -3.70 -0.96 15.57
N HIS A 278 -3.79 0.26 15.06
CA HIS A 278 -3.71 1.47 15.88
C HIS A 278 -4.83 1.55 16.92
N ARG A 279 -6.04 1.08 16.59
CA ARG A 279 -7.18 1.06 17.52
C ARG A 279 -7.16 -0.09 18.51
N ALA A 280 -6.63 -1.25 18.15
CA ALA A 280 -6.68 -2.45 18.98
C ALA A 280 -5.80 -2.36 20.23
N ALA A 281 -4.83 -1.45 20.26
CA ALA A 281 -3.87 -1.25 21.34
C ALA A 281 -3.98 0.16 21.99
N ALA A 282 -5.02 0.93 21.63
CA ALA A 282 -5.28 2.29 22.12
C ALA A 282 -6.30 2.30 23.27
#